data_b8a007fd06478b78990bbf87258ec910
#
_entry.id   b8a007fd06478b78990bbf87258ec910
#
_cell.length_a   1.000
_cell.length_b   1.000
_cell.length_c   1.000
_cell.angle_alpha   90.00
_cell.angle_beta   90.00
_cell.angle_gamma   90.00
#
_symmetry.space_group_name_H-M   'P 1'
#
loop_
_entity.id
_entity.type
_entity.pdbx_description
1 polymer ?
#
loop_
_entity_poly.entity_id
_entity_poly.type
_entity_poly.pdbx_seq_one_letter_code
_entity_poly.pdbx_strand_id
1 'polypeptide(L)'
;MSIASTPLPKGWPRISSAVYYENASQAIDWLCTAFGFEVRLKVEGDNGKIAHSELELGGGLIMLGDARRDDRPYEKSPKQAGGANTQTMFIYIDDCDAHCERARKAGATIIKEPTTTDYGEGYWADRSYQARDHEGHHWYFAQRMKG
;
A
#
# COMPACT_ATOMS: atom_id res chain seq x y z
N MET A 1 -9.70 22.41 31.09
CA MET A 1 -10.19 21.04 31.32
C MET A 1 -9.42 20.09 30.41
N SER A 2 -8.66 19.16 30.94
CA SER A 2 -7.98 18.18 30.12
C SER A 2 -8.97 17.08 29.74
N ILE A 3 -9.02 16.77 28.43
CA ILE A 3 -9.77 15.61 27.95
C ILE A 3 -8.86 14.41 28.18
N ALA A 4 -9.37 13.38 28.86
CA ALA A 4 -8.63 12.14 29.03
C ALA A 4 -8.35 11.55 27.64
N SER A 5 -7.08 11.25 27.34
CA SER A 5 -6.72 10.65 26.06
C SER A 5 -7.19 9.21 26.02
N THR A 6 -7.92 8.87 24.95
CA THR A 6 -8.26 7.48 24.66
C THR A 6 -7.03 6.83 24.01
N PRO A 7 -6.68 5.60 24.41
CA PRO A 7 -5.59 4.87 23.73
C PRO A 7 -5.87 4.70 22.23
N LEU A 8 -4.80 4.57 21.45
CA LEU A 8 -4.92 4.22 20.05
C LEU A 8 -5.68 2.88 19.91
N PRO A 9 -6.46 2.70 18.85
CA PRO A 9 -7.10 1.42 18.59
C PRO A 9 -6.07 0.30 18.54
N LYS A 10 -6.42 -0.84 19.09
CA LYS A 10 -5.52 -2.00 19.14
C LYS A 10 -5.13 -2.41 17.71
N GLY A 11 -3.84 -2.58 17.49
CA GLY A 11 -3.30 -2.98 16.20
C GLY A 11 -3.20 -1.85 15.18
N TRP A 12 -3.50 -0.59 15.56
CA TRP A 12 -3.34 0.56 14.68
C TRP A 12 -1.96 1.21 14.91
N PRO A 13 -1.17 1.41 13.84
CA PRO A 13 -0.01 2.28 13.91
C PRO A 13 -0.46 3.73 14.07
N ARG A 14 0.43 4.58 14.57
CA ARG A 14 0.11 6.01 14.70
C ARG A 14 -0.13 6.69 13.35
N ILE A 15 0.55 6.22 12.31
CA ILE A 15 0.41 6.74 10.95
C ILE A 15 -0.08 5.63 10.06
N SER A 16 -1.15 5.90 9.32
CA SER A 16 -1.70 5.01 8.30
C SER A 16 -2.06 5.83 7.08
N SER A 17 -1.98 5.22 5.92
CA SER A 17 -2.35 5.87 4.66
C SER A 17 -3.71 5.39 4.19
N ALA A 18 -4.45 6.28 3.54
CA ALA A 18 -5.65 5.93 2.80
C ALA A 18 -5.33 6.00 1.30
N VAL A 19 -5.64 4.93 0.59
CA VAL A 19 -5.34 4.77 -0.83
C VAL A 19 -6.66 4.62 -1.58
N TYR A 20 -6.84 5.41 -2.65
CA TYR A 20 -8.12 5.47 -3.35
C TYR A 20 -8.04 4.80 -4.71
N TYR A 21 -9.09 4.03 -5.04
CA TYR A 21 -9.21 3.28 -6.29
C TYR A 21 -10.57 3.51 -6.93
N GLU A 22 -10.63 3.49 -8.24
CA GLU A 22 -11.91 3.48 -8.96
C GLU A 22 -12.74 2.25 -8.58
N ASN A 23 -12.07 1.12 -8.37
CA ASN A 23 -12.68 -0.11 -7.90
C ASN A 23 -11.91 -0.64 -6.71
N ALA A 24 -12.27 -0.17 -5.52
CA ALA A 24 -11.59 -0.55 -4.28
C ALA A 24 -11.78 -2.03 -3.95
N SER A 25 -12.95 -2.61 -4.22
CA SER A 25 -13.19 -4.03 -3.97
C SER A 25 -12.22 -4.93 -4.74
N GLN A 26 -12.03 -4.66 -6.03
CA GLN A 26 -11.06 -5.37 -6.85
C GLN A 26 -9.62 -5.13 -6.38
N ALA A 27 -9.32 -3.90 -6.01
CA ALA A 27 -7.99 -3.53 -5.52
C ALA A 27 -7.60 -4.26 -4.24
N ILE A 28 -8.55 -4.45 -3.32
CA ILE A 28 -8.31 -5.21 -2.09
C ILE A 28 -7.83 -6.62 -2.42
N ASP A 29 -8.56 -7.32 -3.29
CA ASP A 29 -8.21 -8.70 -3.67
C ASP A 29 -6.85 -8.74 -4.38
N TRP A 30 -6.61 -7.78 -5.26
CA TRP A 30 -5.36 -7.73 -6.01
C TRP A 30 -4.15 -7.46 -5.11
N LEU A 31 -4.27 -6.52 -4.18
CA LEU A 31 -3.19 -6.19 -3.24
C LEU A 31 -2.86 -7.36 -2.32
N CYS A 32 -3.86 -8.11 -1.90
CA CYS A 32 -3.64 -9.33 -1.12
C CYS A 32 -2.86 -10.38 -1.93
N THR A 33 -3.25 -10.59 -3.18
CA THR A 33 -2.61 -11.56 -4.07
C THR A 33 -1.19 -11.13 -4.46
N ALA A 34 -1.03 -9.88 -4.89
CA ALA A 34 0.21 -9.37 -5.45
C ALA A 34 1.28 -9.05 -4.40
N PHE A 35 0.87 -8.39 -3.33
CA PHE A 35 1.82 -7.84 -2.35
C PHE A 35 1.79 -8.52 -0.98
N GLY A 36 0.81 -9.39 -0.75
CA GLY A 36 0.74 -10.15 0.50
C GLY A 36 0.04 -9.42 1.64
N PHE A 37 -0.76 -8.40 1.34
CA PHE A 37 -1.64 -7.79 2.34
C PHE A 37 -2.67 -8.80 2.84
N GLU A 38 -3.12 -8.59 4.06
CA GLU A 38 -4.21 -9.35 4.68
C GLU A 38 -5.34 -8.38 5.04
N VAL A 39 -6.57 -8.79 4.76
CA VAL A 39 -7.74 -7.98 5.11
C VAL A 39 -7.99 -8.09 6.61
N ARG A 40 -7.91 -6.96 7.28
CA ARG A 40 -8.28 -6.85 8.70
C ARG A 40 -9.77 -6.55 8.86
N LEU A 41 -10.28 -5.64 8.03
CA LEU A 41 -11.70 -5.26 8.04
C LEU A 41 -12.12 -4.87 6.64
N LYS A 42 -13.31 -5.28 6.25
CA LYS A 42 -13.92 -4.88 4.99
C LYS A 42 -15.41 -4.62 5.25
N VAL A 43 -15.82 -3.38 5.07
CA VAL A 43 -17.21 -2.97 5.20
C VAL A 43 -17.72 -2.58 3.83
N GLU A 44 -18.63 -3.37 3.29
CA GLU A 44 -19.26 -3.10 2.01
C GLU A 44 -20.41 -2.11 2.17
N GLY A 45 -20.49 -1.18 1.24
CA GLY A 45 -21.60 -0.26 1.11
C GLY A 45 -22.53 -0.66 -0.04
N ASP A 46 -23.27 0.30 -0.56
CA ASP A 46 -24.20 0.07 -1.66
C ASP A 46 -23.48 -0.18 -2.99
N ASN A 47 -24.09 -1.02 -3.83
CA ASN A 47 -23.60 -1.28 -5.21
C ASN A 47 -22.18 -1.83 -5.31
N GLY A 48 -21.77 -2.64 -4.34
CA GLY A 48 -20.43 -3.25 -4.32
C GLY A 48 -19.31 -2.27 -3.99
N LYS A 49 -19.63 -1.05 -3.58
CA LYS A 49 -18.63 -0.08 -3.13
C LYS A 49 -18.11 -0.45 -1.76
N ILE A 50 -16.93 0.02 -1.45
CA ILE A 50 -16.30 -0.17 -0.14
C ILE A 50 -16.56 1.07 0.70
N ALA A 51 -17.32 0.90 1.78
CA ALA A 51 -17.56 1.96 2.74
C ALA A 51 -16.33 2.21 3.62
N HIS A 52 -15.62 1.12 4.01
CA HIS A 52 -14.38 1.19 4.78
C HIS A 52 -13.62 -0.13 4.63
N SER A 53 -12.29 -0.05 4.56
CA SER A 53 -11.46 -1.24 4.57
C SER A 53 -10.13 -0.97 5.27
N GLU A 54 -9.59 -2.03 5.87
CA GLU A 54 -8.30 -2.01 6.54
C GLU A 54 -7.52 -3.23 6.09
N LEU A 55 -6.34 -3.00 5.53
CA LEU A 55 -5.42 -4.04 5.10
C LEU A 55 -4.13 -3.90 5.89
N GLU A 56 -3.58 -5.02 6.35
CA GLU A 56 -2.33 -5.03 7.10
C GLU A 56 -1.25 -5.82 6.39
N LEU A 57 -0.01 -5.41 6.61
CA LEU A 57 1.18 -6.13 6.19
C LEU A 57 2.24 -5.92 7.27
N GLY A 58 2.59 -7.01 7.98
CA GLY A 58 3.44 -6.87 9.15
C GLY A 58 2.79 -5.96 10.19
N GLY A 59 3.53 -5.00 10.71
CA GLY A 59 3.01 -4.01 11.65
C GLY A 59 2.38 -2.78 11.02
N GLY A 60 2.30 -2.72 9.68
CA GLY A 60 1.73 -1.60 8.94
C GLY A 60 0.27 -1.80 8.60
N LEU A 61 -0.44 -0.69 8.39
CA LEU A 61 -1.86 -0.72 8.07
C LEU A 61 -2.17 0.37 7.05
N ILE A 62 -2.94 0.01 6.04
CA ILE A 62 -3.50 0.96 5.08
C ILE A 62 -5.02 0.80 5.03
N MET A 63 -5.68 1.84 4.56
CA MET A 63 -7.12 1.81 4.27
C MET A 63 -7.31 1.96 2.77
N LEU A 64 -8.31 1.29 2.21
CA LEU A 64 -8.71 1.50 0.82
C LEU A 64 -10.14 2.03 0.77
N GLY A 65 -10.37 2.97 -0.14
CA GLY A 65 -11.69 3.51 -0.41
C GLY A 65 -11.93 3.72 -1.89
N ASP A 66 -13.21 3.83 -2.25
CA ASP A 66 -13.60 4.18 -3.61
C ASP A 66 -13.36 5.65 -3.90
N ALA A 67 -12.74 5.92 -5.05
CA ALA A 67 -12.38 7.27 -5.49
C ALA A 67 -13.52 7.99 -6.23
N ARG A 68 -14.71 7.39 -6.31
CA ARG A 68 -15.87 7.95 -7.01
C ARG A 68 -16.92 8.41 -6.01
N ARG A 69 -16.54 9.36 -5.18
CA ARG A 69 -17.45 9.94 -4.20
C ARG A 69 -17.71 11.40 -4.54
N ASP A 70 -18.97 11.76 -4.72
CA ASP A 70 -19.36 13.13 -5.03
C ASP A 70 -19.06 14.12 -3.90
N ASP A 71 -19.11 13.63 -2.65
CA ASP A 71 -18.79 14.40 -1.45
C ASP A 71 -17.29 14.59 -1.22
N ARG A 72 -16.43 13.85 -1.96
CA ARG A 72 -14.97 13.90 -1.84
C ARG A 72 -14.30 13.90 -3.21
N PRO A 73 -14.52 14.95 -4.02
CA PRO A 73 -13.99 14.97 -5.39
C PRO A 73 -12.47 15.07 -5.48
N TYR A 74 -11.81 15.38 -4.37
CA TYR A 74 -10.33 15.42 -4.27
C TYR A 74 -9.70 14.04 -4.06
N GLU A 75 -10.47 13.02 -3.71
CA GLU A 75 -9.98 11.65 -3.55
C GLU A 75 -10.00 10.95 -4.91
N LYS A 76 -8.82 10.78 -5.50
CA LYS A 76 -8.68 10.21 -6.84
C LYS A 76 -7.64 9.10 -6.86
N SER A 77 -7.84 8.15 -7.76
CA SER A 77 -6.77 7.21 -8.12
C SER A 77 -5.85 7.86 -9.16
N PRO A 78 -4.60 7.40 -9.32
CA PRO A 78 -3.71 7.89 -10.38
C PRO A 78 -4.34 7.79 -11.77
N LYS A 79 -5.11 6.74 -12.03
CA LYS A 79 -5.83 6.55 -13.29
C LYS A 79 -6.78 7.72 -13.60
N GLN A 80 -7.43 8.28 -12.58
CA GLN A 80 -8.32 9.44 -12.72
C GLN A 80 -7.56 10.76 -12.76
N ALA A 81 -6.28 10.75 -12.39
CA ALA A 81 -5.43 11.95 -12.32
C ALA A 81 -4.37 11.97 -13.43
N GLY A 82 -4.66 11.36 -14.58
CA GLY A 82 -3.75 11.33 -15.72
C GLY A 82 -2.50 10.48 -15.49
N GLY A 83 -2.52 9.57 -14.57
CA GLY A 83 -1.37 8.72 -14.22
C GLY A 83 -0.45 9.31 -13.15
N ALA A 84 -0.79 10.47 -12.58
CA ALA A 84 0.03 11.10 -11.55
C ALA A 84 -0.05 10.32 -10.23
N ASN A 85 1.11 10.09 -9.62
CA ASN A 85 1.21 9.51 -8.29
C ASN A 85 1.82 10.56 -7.36
N THR A 86 1.07 10.94 -6.32
CA THR A 86 1.51 12.01 -5.41
C THR A 86 2.15 11.49 -4.12
N GLN A 87 2.08 10.18 -3.88
CA GLN A 87 2.62 9.56 -2.69
C GLN A 87 3.00 8.12 -3.00
N THR A 88 4.12 7.67 -2.46
CA THR A 88 4.60 6.30 -2.58
C THR A 88 4.66 5.65 -1.22
N MET A 89 4.14 4.42 -1.09
CA MET A 89 4.33 3.61 0.10
C MET A 89 5.71 2.98 0.06
N PHE A 90 6.45 3.12 1.14
CA PHE A 90 7.70 2.42 1.36
C PHE A 90 7.46 1.33 2.39
N ILE A 91 7.70 0.07 2.01
CA ILE A 91 7.35 -1.09 2.83
C ILE A 91 8.56 -2.02 2.94
N TYR A 92 8.94 -2.37 4.16
CA TYR A 92 9.92 -3.42 4.38
C TYR A 92 9.26 -4.79 4.29
N ILE A 93 9.93 -5.69 3.58
CA ILE A 93 9.51 -7.09 3.36
C ILE A 93 10.68 -8.02 3.63
N ASP A 94 10.40 -9.32 3.79
CA ASP A 94 11.41 -10.29 4.20
C ASP A 94 12.28 -10.81 3.05
N ASP A 95 11.73 -10.92 1.84
CA ASP A 95 12.44 -11.44 0.66
C ASP A 95 12.05 -10.62 -0.58
N CYS A 96 12.92 -9.71 -0.97
CA CYS A 96 12.68 -8.78 -2.06
C CYS A 96 12.47 -9.50 -3.40
N ASP A 97 13.32 -10.49 -3.72
CA ASP A 97 13.24 -11.19 -5.01
C ASP A 97 11.95 -12.00 -5.12
N ALA A 98 11.61 -12.75 -4.09
CA ALA A 98 10.37 -13.55 -4.07
C ALA A 98 9.13 -12.67 -4.12
N HIS A 99 9.14 -11.55 -3.40
CA HIS A 99 8.04 -10.60 -3.38
C HIS A 99 7.83 -9.96 -4.76
N CYS A 100 8.92 -9.59 -5.43
CA CYS A 100 8.87 -9.03 -6.79
C CYS A 100 8.27 -10.03 -7.78
N GLU A 101 8.69 -11.30 -7.73
CA GLU A 101 8.15 -12.33 -8.63
C GLU A 101 6.67 -12.60 -8.38
N ARG A 102 6.25 -12.59 -7.13
CA ARG A 102 4.83 -12.69 -6.76
C ARG A 102 4.02 -11.54 -7.36
N ALA A 103 4.52 -10.33 -7.20
CA ALA A 103 3.88 -9.13 -7.76
C ALA A 103 3.79 -9.19 -9.28
N ARG A 104 4.89 -9.58 -9.93
CA ARG A 104 4.94 -9.72 -11.40
C ARG A 104 3.91 -10.72 -11.91
N LYS A 105 3.82 -11.88 -11.28
CA LYS A 105 2.84 -12.92 -11.66
C LYS A 105 1.39 -12.45 -11.49
N ALA A 106 1.15 -11.57 -10.53
CA ALA A 106 -0.17 -10.99 -10.30
C ALA A 106 -0.51 -9.82 -11.24
N GLY A 107 0.43 -9.43 -12.11
CA GLY A 107 0.21 -8.39 -13.12
C GLY A 107 0.71 -7.01 -12.75
N ALA A 108 1.50 -6.86 -11.70
CA ALA A 108 2.15 -5.60 -11.39
C ALA A 108 3.13 -5.19 -12.49
N THR A 109 3.18 -3.91 -12.79
CA THR A 109 4.23 -3.35 -13.65
C THR A 109 5.47 -3.12 -12.78
N ILE A 110 6.55 -3.84 -13.07
CA ILE A 110 7.81 -3.65 -12.33
C ILE A 110 8.54 -2.45 -12.94
N ILE A 111 8.63 -1.36 -12.19
CA ILE A 111 9.26 -0.12 -12.63
C ILE A 111 10.77 -0.20 -12.48
N LYS A 112 11.22 -0.80 -11.39
CA LYS A 112 12.63 -1.02 -11.09
C LYS A 112 12.81 -2.43 -10.56
N GLU A 113 13.64 -3.21 -11.23
CA GLU A 113 13.98 -4.58 -10.81
C GLU A 113 14.73 -4.59 -9.47
N PRO A 114 14.67 -5.69 -8.71
CA PRO A 114 15.39 -5.80 -7.45
C PRO A 114 16.86 -5.45 -7.60
N THR A 115 17.32 -4.51 -6.81
CA THR A 115 18.69 -4.00 -6.82
C THR A 115 19.14 -3.75 -5.39
N THR A 116 20.36 -4.16 -5.07
CA THR A 116 20.95 -3.87 -3.76
C THR A 116 21.70 -2.56 -3.81
N THR A 117 21.42 -1.67 -2.88
CA THR A 117 22.13 -0.42 -2.69
C THR A 117 22.80 -0.43 -1.34
N ASP A 118 24.12 -0.30 -1.32
CA ASP A 118 24.90 -0.14 -0.09
C ASP A 118 25.16 1.36 0.11
N TYR A 119 24.67 1.89 1.23
CA TYR A 119 24.77 3.32 1.52
C TYR A 119 26.08 3.72 2.19
N GLY A 120 27.00 2.76 2.38
CA GLY A 120 28.34 3.02 2.87
C GLY A 120 28.60 2.53 4.29
N GLU A 121 29.85 2.66 4.71
CA GLU A 121 30.28 2.26 6.05
C GLU A 121 29.55 3.09 7.13
N GLY A 122 29.06 2.43 8.15
CA GLY A 122 28.27 3.05 9.21
C GLY A 122 26.80 3.27 8.88
N TYR A 123 26.39 2.97 7.66
CA TYR A 123 25.01 3.02 7.22
C TYR A 123 24.48 1.59 6.96
N TRP A 124 23.55 1.46 6.05
CA TRP A 124 22.88 0.19 5.78
C TRP A 124 22.90 -0.14 4.29
N ALA A 125 22.45 -1.33 3.96
CA ALA A 125 22.18 -1.74 2.59
C ALA A 125 20.78 -2.31 2.52
N ASP A 126 20.04 -1.92 1.49
CA ASP A 126 18.71 -2.44 1.18
C ASP A 126 18.70 -3.02 -0.24
N ARG A 127 17.99 -4.14 -0.38
CA ARG A 127 17.62 -4.66 -1.68
C ARG A 127 16.18 -4.28 -1.93
N SER A 128 15.91 -3.54 -3.00
CA SER A 128 14.60 -2.95 -3.22
C SER A 128 14.15 -3.09 -4.67
N TYR A 129 12.84 -3.03 -4.87
CA TYR A 129 12.23 -2.90 -6.17
C TYR A 129 11.03 -1.95 -6.10
N GLN A 130 10.58 -1.49 -7.25
CA GLN A 130 9.43 -0.61 -7.35
C GLN A 130 8.42 -1.19 -8.31
N ALA A 131 7.15 -1.06 -7.97
CA ALA A 131 6.05 -1.57 -8.78
C ALA A 131 4.94 -0.53 -8.90
N ARG A 132 4.16 -0.66 -9.96
CA ARG A 132 2.92 0.08 -10.16
C ARG A 132 1.78 -0.91 -10.17
N ASP A 133 0.73 -0.61 -9.44
CA ASP A 133 -0.46 -1.45 -9.46
C ASP A 133 -1.36 -1.16 -10.66
N HIS A 134 -2.46 -1.89 -10.77
CA HIS A 134 -3.37 -1.84 -11.91
C HIS A 134 -4.12 -0.50 -12.07
N GLU A 135 -4.11 0.36 -11.05
CA GLU A 135 -4.69 1.70 -11.14
C GLU A 135 -3.64 2.82 -11.11
N GLY A 136 -2.35 2.46 -11.10
CA GLY A 136 -1.26 3.40 -11.25
C GLY A 136 -0.61 3.87 -9.95
N HIS A 137 -1.01 3.37 -8.79
CA HIS A 137 -0.29 3.68 -7.55
C HIS A 137 1.10 3.06 -7.56
N HIS A 138 2.08 3.80 -7.08
CA HIS A 138 3.45 3.35 -6.93
C HIS A 138 3.68 2.73 -5.56
N TRP A 139 4.45 1.64 -5.55
CA TRP A 139 4.82 0.90 -4.36
C TRP A 139 6.33 0.67 -4.35
N TYR A 140 6.96 0.90 -3.21
CA TYR A 140 8.37 0.70 -3.01
C TYR A 140 8.56 -0.37 -1.93
N PHE A 141 9.19 -1.49 -2.28
CA PHE A 141 9.44 -2.59 -1.37
C PHE A 141 10.93 -2.77 -1.16
N ALA A 142 11.33 -2.98 0.08
CA ALA A 142 12.75 -3.11 0.44
C ALA A 142 12.95 -4.23 1.46
N GLN A 143 14.08 -4.92 1.31
CA GLN A 143 14.60 -5.88 2.26
C GLN A 143 15.89 -5.32 2.85
N ARG A 144 15.97 -5.22 4.17
CA ARG A 144 17.21 -4.83 4.81
C ARG A 144 18.24 -5.95 4.66
N MET A 145 19.39 -5.62 4.05
CA MET A 145 20.47 -6.58 3.81
C MET A 145 21.59 -6.45 4.84
N LYS A 146 21.80 -5.24 5.38
CA LYS A 146 22.86 -4.93 6.32
C LYS A 146 22.51 -3.70 7.13
N GLY A 147 22.85 -3.67 8.39
CA GLY A 147 22.62 -2.52 9.31
C GLY A 147 21.34 -2.63 10.14
#